data_54edd39d75afc2588d7437f0387cd871
#
_entry.id   54edd39d75afc2588d7437f0387cd871
#
_cell.length_a   1.000
_cell.length_b   1.000
_cell.length_c   1.000
_cell.angle_alpha   90.00
_cell.angle_beta   90.00
_cell.angle_gamma   90.00
#
_symmetry.space_group_name_H-M   'P 1'
#
loop_
_entity.id
_entity.type
_entity.pdbx_description
1 polymer ?
#
loop_
_entity_poly.entity_id
_entity_poly.type
_entity_poly.pdbx_seq_one_letter_code
_entity_poly.pdbx_strand_id
1 'polypeptide(L)'
;RAIDWNVTARYNEPFVKVFEEERELTMMLIVDISGSESFGTKNQQKRDMVTEIAATLAFSATQNNDKIGLLLFSDQIELFIPPKKGKSHVLRIIRELIEFESKSKKTDLSQALKYLSSVLKKKAIVFLISDFMTKDYEHTLKIASKRHDVTGIRVFDQREESIPNIGIVNMIDAETGETLLVDTTSNKVRMDYEKYYRENVNYFKDIFSKCGAGTISSRVDESYVTKLLGYFKARN
;
A
#
# COMPACT_ATOMS: atom_id res chain seq x y z
N ARG A 1 -1.25 -40.96 13.63
CA ARG A 1 -2.44 -41.28 12.77
C ARG A 1 -2.24 -40.92 11.29
N ALA A 2 -0.99 -40.83 10.88
CA ALA A 2 -0.57 -40.51 9.52
C ALA A 2 0.00 -41.76 8.81
N ILE A 3 -0.22 -42.96 9.31
CA ILE A 3 0.28 -44.20 8.68
C ILE A 3 -0.57 -44.49 7.43
N ASP A 4 0.11 -44.70 6.31
CA ASP A 4 -0.51 -45.21 5.09
C ASP A 4 -0.61 -46.74 5.14
N TRP A 5 -1.75 -47.25 5.62
CA TRP A 5 -1.98 -48.68 5.79
C TRP A 5 -1.95 -49.46 4.47
N ASN A 6 -2.30 -48.83 3.33
CA ASN A 6 -2.27 -49.47 2.04
C ASN A 6 -0.84 -49.75 1.54
N VAL A 7 0.08 -48.78 1.78
CA VAL A 7 1.48 -48.92 1.42
C VAL A 7 2.19 -49.79 2.43
N THR A 8 1.91 -49.63 3.72
CA THR A 8 2.45 -50.44 4.81
C THR A 8 2.14 -51.93 4.60
N ALA A 9 0.92 -52.29 4.19
CA ALA A 9 0.53 -53.66 3.96
C ALA A 9 1.23 -54.30 2.75
N ARG A 10 1.73 -53.54 1.78
CA ARG A 10 2.45 -54.02 0.61
C ARG A 10 3.94 -54.26 0.86
N TYR A 11 4.53 -53.41 1.70
CA TYR A 11 5.99 -53.43 1.94
C TYR A 11 6.39 -53.97 3.29
N ASN A 12 5.43 -54.30 4.15
CA ASN A 12 5.61 -54.83 5.50
C ASN A 12 6.49 -53.92 6.40
N GLU A 13 6.55 -52.61 6.08
CA GLU A 13 7.23 -51.55 6.83
C GLU A 13 6.29 -50.37 7.02
N PRO A 14 6.32 -49.67 8.17
CA PRO A 14 5.41 -48.57 8.45
C PRO A 14 5.73 -47.34 7.57
N PHE A 15 4.85 -47.01 6.65
CA PHE A 15 4.92 -45.77 5.85
C PHE A 15 4.02 -44.69 6.47
N VAL A 16 4.57 -43.46 6.58
CA VAL A 16 3.86 -42.29 7.09
C VAL A 16 3.52 -41.38 5.93
N LYS A 17 2.25 -40.95 5.82
CA LYS A 17 1.85 -39.90 4.90
C LYS A 17 2.42 -38.57 5.35
N VAL A 18 3.38 -38.04 4.61
CA VAL A 18 3.85 -36.67 4.80
C VAL A 18 2.93 -35.78 3.95
N PHE A 19 2.10 -34.99 4.62
CA PHE A 19 1.31 -33.97 3.94
C PHE A 19 2.12 -32.68 3.95
N GLU A 20 2.54 -32.21 2.80
CA GLU A 20 3.00 -30.84 2.62
C GLU A 20 1.75 -29.95 2.61
N GLU A 21 1.56 -29.20 3.68
CA GLU A 21 0.50 -28.19 3.76
C GLU A 21 0.95 -26.95 2.94
N GLU A 22 0.61 -26.89 1.66
CA GLU A 22 0.72 -25.65 0.88
C GLU A 22 -0.23 -24.61 1.50
N ARG A 23 0.30 -23.73 2.34
CA ARG A 23 -0.47 -22.62 2.90
C ARG A 23 -0.64 -21.55 1.84
N GLU A 24 -1.78 -21.56 1.18
CA GLU A 24 -2.17 -20.46 0.30
C GLU A 24 -2.31 -19.16 1.10
N LEU A 25 -1.45 -18.21 0.82
CA LEU A 25 -1.58 -16.88 1.37
C LEU A 25 -2.57 -16.06 0.53
N THR A 26 -3.17 -15.09 1.17
CA THR A 26 -3.99 -14.09 0.50
C THR A 26 -3.30 -12.75 0.65
N MET A 27 -3.00 -12.11 -0.47
CA MET A 27 -2.43 -10.77 -0.53
C MET A 27 -3.51 -9.78 -0.96
N MET A 28 -3.53 -8.62 -0.35
CA MET A 28 -4.41 -7.52 -0.72
C MET A 28 -3.62 -6.25 -0.92
N LEU A 29 -3.67 -5.69 -2.11
CA LEU A 29 -3.14 -4.38 -2.42
C LEU A 29 -4.24 -3.35 -2.19
N ILE A 30 -3.96 -2.33 -1.38
CA ILE A 30 -4.83 -1.19 -1.15
C ILE A 30 -4.05 0.03 -1.63
N VAL A 31 -4.52 0.66 -2.69
CA VAL A 31 -3.80 1.72 -3.38
C VAL A 31 -4.61 3.00 -3.35
N ASP A 32 -3.99 4.03 -2.82
CA ASP A 32 -4.50 5.40 -2.87
C ASP A 32 -4.35 5.92 -4.30
N ILE A 33 -5.45 6.42 -4.87
CA ILE A 33 -5.51 7.02 -6.20
C ILE A 33 -6.07 8.43 -6.16
N SER A 34 -6.01 9.09 -5.01
CA SER A 34 -6.48 10.47 -4.80
C SER A 34 -5.66 11.50 -5.59
N GLY A 35 -6.11 12.76 -5.52
CA GLY A 35 -5.58 13.85 -6.34
C GLY A 35 -4.11 14.21 -6.11
N SER A 36 -3.51 13.85 -4.96
CA SER A 36 -2.08 14.03 -4.71
C SER A 36 -1.18 13.28 -5.71
N GLU A 37 -1.75 12.28 -6.39
CA GLU A 37 -1.05 11.49 -7.41
C GLU A 37 -1.23 12.02 -8.85
N SER A 38 -2.12 13.00 -9.07
CA SER A 38 -2.56 13.44 -10.41
C SER A 38 -1.97 14.77 -10.89
N PHE A 39 -1.15 15.49 -10.11
CA PHE A 39 -0.67 16.83 -10.43
C PHE A 39 0.79 16.89 -10.92
N GLY A 40 0.98 17.24 -12.21
CA GLY A 40 2.25 17.65 -12.83
C GLY A 40 3.09 16.49 -13.40
N THR A 41 4.10 16.82 -14.22
CA THR A 41 5.03 15.87 -14.88
C THR A 41 5.81 14.96 -13.91
N LYS A 42 5.84 15.29 -12.62
CA LYS A 42 6.51 14.52 -11.56
C LYS A 42 5.55 13.63 -10.78
N ASN A 43 4.28 13.97 -10.74
CA ASN A 43 3.25 13.12 -10.18
C ASN A 43 3.02 11.89 -11.06
N GLN A 44 3.31 11.98 -12.36
CA GLN A 44 3.36 10.79 -13.18
C GLN A 44 4.42 9.79 -12.68
N GLN A 45 5.60 10.26 -12.27
CA GLN A 45 6.64 9.39 -11.69
C GLN A 45 6.18 8.73 -10.38
N LYS A 46 5.41 9.44 -9.53
CA LYS A 46 4.86 8.89 -8.29
C LYS A 46 3.82 7.80 -8.60
N ARG A 47 2.87 8.08 -9.50
CA ARG A 47 1.87 7.10 -9.96
C ARG A 47 2.51 5.89 -10.64
N ASP A 48 3.51 6.10 -11.49
CA ASP A 48 4.25 5.02 -12.14
C ASP A 48 4.93 4.14 -11.10
N MET A 49 5.59 4.73 -10.10
CA MET A 49 6.23 3.99 -9.02
C MET A 49 5.23 3.20 -8.16
N VAL A 50 4.10 3.78 -7.80
CA VAL A 50 3.01 3.08 -7.09
C VAL A 50 2.54 1.87 -7.90
N THR A 51 2.34 2.06 -9.20
CA THR A 51 1.96 0.99 -10.13
C THR A 51 3.04 -0.10 -10.22
N GLU A 52 4.31 0.27 -10.32
CA GLU A 52 5.43 -0.67 -10.37
C GLU A 52 5.57 -1.47 -9.08
N ILE A 53 5.45 -0.84 -7.91
CA ILE A 53 5.47 -1.51 -6.60
C ILE A 53 4.32 -2.52 -6.53
N ALA A 54 3.10 -2.07 -6.86
CA ALA A 54 1.91 -2.92 -6.82
C ALA A 54 2.01 -4.10 -7.81
N ALA A 55 2.50 -3.86 -9.03
CA ALA A 55 2.73 -4.89 -10.02
C ALA A 55 3.80 -5.91 -9.57
N THR A 56 4.90 -5.44 -8.99
CA THR A 56 5.97 -6.31 -8.46
C THR A 56 5.45 -7.24 -7.38
N LEU A 57 4.67 -6.70 -6.43
CA LEU A 57 4.02 -7.50 -5.38
C LEU A 57 3.01 -8.49 -5.96
N ALA A 58 2.24 -8.07 -6.98
CA ALA A 58 1.28 -8.93 -7.65
C ALA A 58 1.94 -10.10 -8.41
N PHE A 59 3.04 -9.85 -9.09
CA PHE A 59 3.81 -10.91 -9.74
C PHE A 59 4.45 -11.87 -8.73
N SER A 60 4.98 -11.35 -7.62
CA SER A 60 5.53 -12.19 -6.54
C SER A 60 4.48 -13.15 -5.98
N ALA A 61 3.25 -12.66 -5.71
CA ALA A 61 2.14 -13.50 -5.27
C ALA A 61 1.81 -14.62 -6.28
N THR A 62 1.87 -14.30 -7.59
CA THR A 62 1.61 -15.29 -8.63
C THR A 62 2.67 -16.38 -8.68
N GLN A 63 3.94 -16.02 -8.51
CA GLN A 63 5.05 -16.99 -8.48
C GLN A 63 4.93 -17.96 -7.31
N ASN A 64 4.42 -17.49 -6.16
CA ASN A 64 4.18 -18.28 -4.97
C ASN A 64 2.82 -19.00 -4.96
N ASN A 65 2.05 -18.95 -6.07
CA ASN A 65 0.71 -19.52 -6.18
C ASN A 65 -0.29 -18.97 -5.13
N ASP A 66 -0.09 -17.73 -4.67
CA ASP A 66 -0.94 -17.04 -3.72
C ASP A 66 -2.14 -16.36 -4.39
N LYS A 67 -3.15 -16.03 -3.58
CA LYS A 67 -4.30 -15.22 -4.03
C LYS A 67 -3.96 -13.75 -3.89
N ILE A 68 -4.28 -12.94 -4.89
CA ILE A 68 -4.11 -11.50 -4.85
C ILE A 68 -5.38 -10.75 -5.22
N GLY A 69 -5.69 -9.69 -4.47
CA GLY A 69 -6.77 -8.75 -4.74
C GLY A 69 -6.28 -7.31 -4.77
N LEU A 70 -7.13 -6.42 -5.25
CA LEU A 70 -6.88 -4.98 -5.36
C LEU A 70 -8.06 -4.20 -4.79
N LEU A 71 -7.76 -3.14 -4.05
CA LEU A 71 -8.68 -2.11 -3.61
C LEU A 71 -8.10 -0.75 -3.99
N LEU A 72 -8.76 -0.04 -4.91
CA LEU A 72 -8.45 1.35 -5.23
C LEU A 72 -9.38 2.25 -4.42
N PHE A 73 -8.84 3.28 -3.82
CA PHE A 73 -9.61 4.22 -3.00
C PHE A 73 -9.14 5.67 -3.17
N SER A 74 -10.07 6.56 -2.89
CA SER A 74 -9.92 8.00 -2.67
C SER A 74 -10.56 8.36 -1.33
N ASP A 75 -11.48 9.31 -1.25
CA ASP A 75 -12.40 9.46 -0.11
C ASP A 75 -13.57 8.46 -0.18
N GLN A 76 -13.60 7.62 -1.20
CA GLN A 76 -14.54 6.53 -1.41
C GLN A 76 -13.82 5.29 -1.94
N ILE A 77 -14.54 4.14 -1.94
CA ILE A 77 -14.04 2.94 -2.60
C ILE A 77 -14.32 3.06 -4.09
N GLU A 78 -13.25 3.15 -4.88
CA GLU A 78 -13.35 3.35 -6.32
C GLU A 78 -13.45 2.02 -7.07
N LEU A 79 -12.65 1.02 -6.67
CA LEU A 79 -12.65 -0.30 -7.29
C LEU A 79 -12.28 -1.37 -6.26
N PHE A 80 -12.98 -2.50 -6.30
CA PHE A 80 -12.60 -3.70 -5.55
C PHE A 80 -12.52 -4.92 -6.46
N ILE A 81 -11.35 -5.54 -6.50
CA ILE A 81 -11.10 -6.82 -7.17
C ILE A 81 -10.84 -7.87 -6.10
N PRO A 82 -11.71 -8.86 -5.92
CA PRO A 82 -11.55 -9.88 -4.88
C PRO A 82 -10.32 -10.76 -5.14
N PRO A 83 -9.67 -11.28 -4.07
CA PRO A 83 -8.48 -12.10 -4.20
C PRO A 83 -8.75 -13.39 -5.00
N LYS A 84 -7.98 -13.58 -6.08
CA LYS A 84 -8.00 -14.79 -6.93
C LYS A 84 -6.56 -15.12 -7.36
N LYS A 85 -6.37 -16.36 -7.83
CA LYS A 85 -5.11 -16.84 -8.42
C LYS A 85 -5.08 -16.65 -9.93
N GLY A 86 -3.89 -16.74 -10.48
CA GLY A 86 -3.61 -16.92 -11.90
C GLY A 86 -3.16 -15.67 -12.62
N LYS A 87 -2.37 -15.89 -13.67
CA LYS A 87 -1.72 -14.81 -14.46
C LYS A 87 -2.72 -13.81 -15.06
N SER A 88 -3.85 -14.30 -15.60
CA SER A 88 -4.88 -13.43 -16.18
C SER A 88 -5.50 -12.49 -15.16
N HIS A 89 -5.64 -12.95 -13.90
CA HIS A 89 -6.13 -12.12 -12.81
C HIS A 89 -5.15 -11.01 -12.43
N VAL A 90 -3.87 -11.32 -12.36
CA VAL A 90 -2.80 -10.33 -12.10
C VAL A 90 -2.70 -9.32 -13.24
N LEU A 91 -2.78 -9.76 -14.50
CA LEU A 91 -2.80 -8.83 -15.64
C LEU A 91 -4.00 -7.88 -15.60
N ARG A 92 -5.17 -8.35 -15.14
CA ARG A 92 -6.33 -7.49 -14.89
C ARG A 92 -6.04 -6.44 -13.82
N ILE A 93 -5.45 -6.85 -12.68
CA ILE A 93 -5.06 -5.92 -11.60
C ILE A 93 -4.11 -4.84 -12.14
N ILE A 94 -3.10 -5.22 -12.91
CA ILE A 94 -2.12 -4.28 -13.48
C ILE A 94 -2.80 -3.31 -14.46
N ARG A 95 -3.72 -3.80 -15.31
CA ARG A 95 -4.49 -2.95 -16.22
C ARG A 95 -5.27 -1.90 -15.45
N GLU A 96 -6.02 -2.31 -14.42
CA GLU A 96 -6.80 -1.38 -13.61
C GLU A 96 -5.89 -0.33 -12.91
N LEU A 97 -4.71 -0.71 -12.42
CA LEU A 97 -3.75 0.21 -11.82
C LEU A 97 -3.25 1.27 -12.81
N ILE A 98 -3.10 0.90 -14.09
CA ILE A 98 -2.59 1.81 -15.14
C ILE A 98 -3.71 2.71 -15.68
N GLU A 99 -4.88 2.13 -15.96
CA GLU A 99 -5.97 2.78 -16.71
C GLU A 99 -6.96 3.51 -15.80
N PHE A 100 -7.02 3.18 -14.50
CA PHE A 100 -8.05 3.71 -13.62
C PHE A 100 -7.86 5.21 -13.35
N GLU A 101 -8.91 5.98 -13.55
CA GLU A 101 -8.97 7.39 -13.21
C GLU A 101 -9.84 7.58 -11.96
N SER A 102 -9.31 8.28 -10.96
CA SER A 102 -10.03 8.57 -9.72
C SER A 102 -11.19 9.53 -9.98
N LYS A 103 -12.33 9.25 -9.34
CA LYS A 103 -13.50 10.13 -9.38
C LYS A 103 -13.42 11.27 -8.36
N SER A 104 -12.61 11.11 -7.33
CA SER A 104 -12.41 12.10 -6.29
C SER A 104 -10.92 12.39 -6.07
N LYS A 105 -10.62 13.61 -5.66
CA LYS A 105 -9.26 14.06 -5.33
C LYS A 105 -8.94 13.93 -3.84
N LYS A 106 -9.97 13.74 -2.99
CA LYS A 106 -9.81 13.62 -1.53
C LYS A 106 -9.38 12.23 -1.13
N THR A 107 -8.82 12.10 0.08
CA THR A 107 -8.34 10.83 0.64
C THR A 107 -9.05 10.51 1.96
N ASP A 108 -9.62 9.30 2.08
CA ASP A 108 -10.08 8.73 3.36
C ASP A 108 -9.56 7.31 3.56
N LEU A 109 -8.42 7.20 4.20
CA LEU A 109 -7.78 5.93 4.53
C LEU A 109 -8.62 5.09 5.52
N SER A 110 -9.36 5.74 6.43
CA SER A 110 -10.23 5.05 7.37
C SER A 110 -11.33 4.28 6.68
N GLN A 111 -11.89 4.84 5.62
CA GLN A 111 -12.94 4.19 4.83
C GLN A 111 -12.40 2.95 4.10
N ALA A 112 -11.20 3.04 3.49
CA ALA A 112 -10.55 1.92 2.84
C ALA A 112 -10.30 0.75 3.81
N LEU A 113 -9.80 1.03 5.02
CA LEU A 113 -9.55 0.03 6.07
C LEU A 113 -10.83 -0.59 6.64
N LYS A 114 -11.91 0.21 6.79
CA LYS A 114 -13.24 -0.30 7.17
C LYS A 114 -13.77 -1.26 6.13
N TYR A 115 -13.70 -0.87 4.86
CA TYR A 115 -14.15 -1.71 3.74
C TYR A 115 -13.35 -3.02 3.68
N LEU A 116 -12.00 -2.96 3.75
CA LEU A 116 -11.15 -4.13 3.85
C LEU A 116 -11.65 -5.11 4.92
N SER A 117 -11.89 -4.61 6.14
CA SER A 117 -12.34 -5.40 7.28
C SER A 117 -13.73 -6.02 7.07
N SER A 118 -14.55 -5.40 6.22
CA SER A 118 -15.90 -5.92 5.86
C SER A 118 -15.84 -7.05 4.84
N VAL A 119 -14.95 -6.97 3.84
CA VAL A 119 -14.88 -7.91 2.72
C VAL A 119 -13.93 -9.09 2.95
N LEU A 120 -12.84 -8.90 3.72
CA LEU A 120 -11.90 -9.96 4.05
C LEU A 120 -12.12 -10.51 5.46
N LYS A 121 -12.61 -11.75 5.52
CA LYS A 121 -12.86 -12.46 6.80
C LYS A 121 -11.66 -13.27 7.29
N LYS A 122 -10.82 -13.75 6.36
CA LYS A 122 -9.62 -14.54 6.66
C LYS A 122 -8.40 -13.63 6.77
N LYS A 123 -7.38 -14.06 7.52
CA LYS A 123 -6.10 -13.36 7.62
C LYS A 123 -5.47 -13.22 6.23
N ALA A 124 -4.99 -12.03 5.93
CA ALA A 124 -4.32 -11.69 4.67
C ALA A 124 -3.08 -10.86 4.94
N ILE A 125 -2.15 -10.85 3.99
CA ILE A 125 -1.05 -9.88 3.91
C ILE A 125 -1.61 -8.67 3.16
N VAL A 126 -1.54 -7.50 3.78
CA VAL A 126 -2.11 -6.26 3.24
C VAL A 126 -1.00 -5.24 3.01
N PHE A 127 -0.84 -4.81 1.78
CA PHE A 127 0.02 -3.68 1.43
C PHE A 127 -0.84 -2.46 1.15
N LEU A 128 -0.66 -1.44 1.96
CA LEU A 128 -1.34 -0.16 1.84
C LEU A 128 -0.36 0.85 1.25
N ILE A 129 -0.62 1.30 0.03
CA ILE A 129 0.27 2.17 -0.74
C ILE A 129 -0.37 3.56 -0.84
N SER A 130 0.29 4.59 -0.29
CA SER A 130 -0.18 5.99 -0.25
C SER A 130 1.00 6.90 0.09
N ASP A 131 0.84 8.21 0.01
CA ASP A 131 1.78 9.19 0.57
C ASP A 131 1.57 9.41 2.08
N PHE A 132 0.42 8.96 2.63
CA PHE A 132 0.05 9.10 4.04
C PHE A 132 0.04 10.54 4.55
N MET A 133 -0.32 11.49 3.69
CA MET A 133 -0.47 12.89 4.08
C MET A 133 -1.82 13.19 4.73
N THR A 134 -2.48 12.18 5.27
CA THR A 134 -3.78 12.22 5.97
C THR A 134 -3.65 11.74 7.41
N LYS A 135 -4.64 12.04 8.25
CA LYS A 135 -4.71 11.65 9.67
C LYS A 135 -6.00 10.87 9.95
N ASP A 136 -6.27 10.59 11.22
CA ASP A 136 -7.54 10.02 11.73
C ASP A 136 -7.86 8.57 11.28
N TYR A 137 -6.82 7.77 10.91
CA TYR A 137 -6.98 6.36 10.56
C TYR A 137 -6.49 5.37 11.66
N GLU A 138 -6.02 5.86 12.82
CA GLU A 138 -5.44 5.02 13.89
C GLU A 138 -6.39 3.90 14.32
N HIS A 139 -7.65 4.23 14.61
CA HIS A 139 -8.62 3.26 15.10
C HIS A 139 -8.87 2.13 14.09
N THR A 140 -9.05 2.48 12.83
CA THR A 140 -9.32 1.52 11.75
C THR A 140 -8.09 0.69 11.40
N LEU A 141 -6.90 1.29 11.43
CA LEU A 141 -5.63 0.57 11.26
C LEU A 141 -5.42 -0.45 12.38
N LYS A 142 -5.69 -0.08 13.63
CA LYS A 142 -5.59 -0.98 14.77
C LYS A 142 -6.50 -2.21 14.64
N ILE A 143 -7.71 -2.03 14.11
CA ILE A 143 -8.64 -3.14 13.85
C ILE A 143 -8.10 -4.02 12.71
N ALA A 144 -7.65 -3.40 11.62
CA ALA A 144 -7.11 -4.12 10.46
C ALA A 144 -5.86 -4.93 10.83
N SER A 145 -4.91 -4.34 11.57
CA SER A 145 -3.64 -4.97 11.97
C SER A 145 -3.82 -6.13 12.96
N LYS A 146 -4.92 -6.16 13.73
CA LYS A 146 -5.26 -7.31 14.55
C LYS A 146 -5.71 -8.54 13.75
N ARG A 147 -6.27 -8.32 12.57
CA ARG A 147 -6.82 -9.38 11.71
C ARG A 147 -5.88 -9.79 10.59
N HIS A 148 -5.16 -8.83 10.07
CA HIS A 148 -4.32 -8.96 8.88
C HIS A 148 -2.89 -8.55 9.20
N ASP A 149 -1.98 -8.99 8.37
CA ASP A 149 -0.59 -8.54 8.40
C ASP A 149 -0.46 -7.30 7.51
N VAL A 150 -0.49 -6.11 8.13
CA VAL A 150 -0.55 -4.83 7.42
C VAL A 150 0.83 -4.21 7.30
N THR A 151 1.18 -3.77 6.10
CA THR A 151 2.39 -3.00 5.81
C THR A 151 2.01 -1.76 5.02
N GLY A 152 2.35 -0.58 5.53
CA GLY A 152 2.23 0.69 4.82
C GLY A 152 3.46 0.95 3.95
N ILE A 153 3.24 1.25 2.68
CA ILE A 153 4.28 1.64 1.74
C ILE A 153 4.05 3.10 1.38
N ARG A 154 4.87 3.97 1.95
CA ARG A 154 4.83 5.40 1.67
C ARG A 154 5.66 5.70 0.44
N VAL A 155 5.01 6.27 -0.59
CA VAL A 155 5.66 6.78 -1.82
C VAL A 155 5.64 8.30 -1.79
N PHE A 156 6.80 8.94 -1.98
CA PHE A 156 6.94 10.40 -1.87
C PHE A 156 8.02 10.97 -2.77
N ASP A 157 7.87 12.23 -3.15
CA ASP A 157 8.92 13.03 -3.82
C ASP A 157 9.63 13.89 -2.76
N GLN A 158 10.97 14.00 -2.86
CA GLN A 158 11.76 14.85 -1.96
C GLN A 158 11.34 16.32 -2.02
N ARG A 159 10.77 16.77 -3.12
CA ARG A 159 10.29 18.14 -3.30
C ARG A 159 9.02 18.46 -2.52
N GLU A 160 8.32 17.43 -2.07
CA GLU A 160 7.17 17.59 -1.16
C GLU A 160 7.60 17.93 0.27
N GLU A 161 8.90 17.76 0.61
CA GLU A 161 9.42 18.00 1.97
C GLU A 161 9.55 19.47 2.31
N SER A 162 9.80 20.33 1.30
CA SER A 162 10.01 21.76 1.50
C SER A 162 9.60 22.59 0.29
N ILE A 163 9.14 23.82 0.56
CA ILE A 163 8.82 24.80 -0.48
C ILE A 163 10.09 25.62 -0.77
N PRO A 164 10.56 25.68 -2.02
CA PRO A 164 11.69 26.53 -2.39
C PRO A 164 11.31 28.02 -2.35
N ASN A 165 12.28 28.89 -2.08
CA ASN A 165 12.09 30.33 -2.14
C ASN A 165 12.09 30.80 -3.60
N ILE A 166 10.91 30.94 -4.20
CA ILE A 166 10.71 31.31 -5.62
C ILE A 166 9.73 32.47 -5.80
N GLY A 167 9.50 33.24 -4.73
CA GLY A 167 8.58 34.40 -4.78
C GLY A 167 7.13 34.04 -4.44
N ILE A 168 6.22 34.82 -4.92
CA ILE A 168 4.79 34.57 -4.75
C ILE A 168 4.34 33.59 -5.82
N VAL A 169 3.72 32.49 -5.41
CA VAL A 169 3.26 31.42 -6.30
C VAL A 169 1.81 31.07 -6.06
N ASN A 170 1.13 30.64 -7.11
CA ASN A 170 -0.18 30.00 -6.97
C ASN A 170 0.04 28.52 -6.64
N MET A 171 -0.30 28.13 -5.43
CA MET A 171 -0.35 26.72 -5.02
C MET A 171 -1.78 26.22 -5.17
N ILE A 172 -1.93 25.05 -5.77
CA ILE A 172 -3.22 24.38 -5.88
C ILE A 172 -3.27 23.30 -4.80
N ASP A 173 -4.29 23.38 -3.97
CA ASP A 173 -4.58 22.29 -3.03
C ASP A 173 -5.03 21.05 -3.82
N ALA A 174 -4.31 19.95 -3.64
CA ALA A 174 -4.55 18.74 -4.41
C ALA A 174 -5.90 18.09 -4.09
N GLU A 175 -6.45 18.29 -2.87
CA GLU A 175 -7.71 17.70 -2.43
C GLU A 175 -8.92 18.57 -2.80
N THR A 176 -8.82 19.90 -2.63
CA THR A 176 -9.95 20.82 -2.86
C THR A 176 -9.94 21.40 -4.27
N GLY A 177 -8.77 21.45 -4.92
CA GLY A 177 -8.55 22.14 -6.19
C GLY A 177 -8.54 23.67 -6.04
N GLU A 178 -8.60 24.21 -4.84
CA GLU A 178 -8.52 25.63 -4.59
C GLU A 178 -7.12 26.18 -4.86
N THR A 179 -7.06 27.36 -5.43
CA THR A 179 -5.79 28.05 -5.67
C THR A 179 -5.52 29.04 -4.55
N LEU A 180 -4.40 28.84 -3.86
CA LEU A 180 -3.93 29.73 -2.80
C LEU A 180 -2.70 30.51 -3.28
N LEU A 181 -2.72 31.82 -3.11
CA LEU A 181 -1.56 32.66 -3.34
C LEU A 181 -0.64 32.55 -2.12
N VAL A 182 0.53 31.97 -2.31
CA VAL A 182 1.50 31.71 -1.23
C VAL A 182 2.78 32.50 -1.47
N ASP A 183 3.17 33.30 -0.48
CA ASP A 183 4.46 33.99 -0.49
C ASP A 183 5.56 33.08 0.05
N THR A 184 6.29 32.45 -0.86
CA THR A 184 7.40 31.54 -0.52
C THR A 184 8.68 32.27 -0.08
N THR A 185 8.73 33.63 -0.15
CA THR A 185 9.86 34.40 0.40
C THR A 185 9.82 34.42 1.92
N SER A 186 8.59 34.29 2.49
CA SER A 186 8.39 34.22 3.94
C SER A 186 9.01 32.95 4.53
N ASN A 187 10.00 33.11 5.40
CA ASN A 187 10.63 32.01 6.12
C ASN A 187 9.61 31.26 7.00
N LYS A 188 8.65 31.99 7.58
CA LYS A 188 7.60 31.41 8.42
C LYS A 188 6.75 30.44 7.61
N VAL A 189 6.30 30.82 6.41
CA VAL A 189 5.47 29.96 5.53
C VAL A 189 6.22 28.66 5.20
N ARG A 190 7.49 28.75 4.83
CA ARG A 190 8.29 27.55 4.53
C ARG A 190 8.48 26.64 5.75
N MET A 191 8.76 27.24 6.93
CA MET A 191 8.92 26.47 8.17
C MET A 191 7.63 25.80 8.61
N ASP A 192 6.49 26.49 8.49
CA ASP A 192 5.15 25.93 8.84
C ASP A 192 4.82 24.75 7.91
N TYR A 193 5.12 24.86 6.62
CA TYR A 193 4.94 23.78 5.66
C TYR A 193 5.84 22.54 5.98
N GLU A 194 7.13 22.76 6.23
CA GLU A 194 8.05 21.68 6.61
C GLU A 194 7.65 21.01 7.92
N LYS A 195 7.12 21.79 8.87
CA LYS A 195 6.60 21.26 10.12
C LYS A 195 5.39 20.36 9.87
N TYR A 196 4.42 20.84 9.08
CA TYR A 196 3.23 20.07 8.70
C TYR A 196 3.62 18.75 8.01
N TYR A 197 4.54 18.79 7.05
CA TYR A 197 5.03 17.59 6.38
C TYR A 197 5.65 16.60 7.35
N ARG A 198 6.58 17.05 8.21
CA ARG A 198 7.24 16.21 9.21
C ARG A 198 6.26 15.60 10.21
N GLU A 199 5.26 16.37 10.64
CA GLU A 199 4.21 15.86 11.55
C GLU A 199 3.41 14.71 10.93
N ASN A 200 3.04 14.79 9.65
CA ASN A 200 2.35 13.70 8.96
C ASN A 200 3.24 12.47 8.79
N VAL A 201 4.51 12.65 8.41
CA VAL A 201 5.47 11.54 8.30
C VAL A 201 5.69 10.83 9.64
N ASN A 202 5.82 11.58 10.72
CA ASN A 202 5.97 11.03 12.07
C ASN A 202 4.68 10.33 12.51
N TYR A 203 3.52 10.93 12.26
CA TYR A 203 2.22 10.32 12.55
C TYR A 203 2.09 8.95 11.86
N PHE A 204 2.42 8.87 10.57
CA PHE A 204 2.42 7.59 9.84
C PHE A 204 3.30 6.53 10.54
N LYS A 205 4.56 6.85 10.83
CA LYS A 205 5.51 5.91 11.44
C LYS A 205 5.05 5.47 12.84
N ASP A 206 4.62 6.43 13.66
CA ASP A 206 4.23 6.20 15.05
C ASP A 206 2.96 5.35 15.13
N ILE A 207 1.95 5.66 14.32
CA ILE A 207 0.67 4.94 14.34
C ILE A 207 0.83 3.51 13.82
N PHE A 208 1.57 3.31 12.72
CA PHE A 208 1.84 1.96 12.22
C PHE A 208 2.62 1.13 13.25
N SER A 209 3.66 1.70 13.87
CA SER A 209 4.43 1.04 14.93
C SER A 209 3.55 0.68 16.13
N LYS A 210 2.71 1.60 16.63
CA LYS A 210 1.77 1.36 17.73
C LYS A 210 0.76 0.26 17.41
N CYS A 211 0.37 0.12 16.15
CA CYS A 211 -0.57 -0.92 15.70
C CYS A 211 0.10 -2.26 15.39
N GLY A 212 1.43 -2.37 15.52
CA GLY A 212 2.19 -3.56 15.15
C GLY A 212 2.22 -3.81 13.62
N ALA A 213 2.00 -2.77 12.83
CA ALA A 213 2.07 -2.80 11.38
C ALA A 213 3.45 -2.41 10.87
N GLY A 214 3.85 -2.97 9.72
CA GLY A 214 5.12 -2.65 9.08
C GLY A 214 5.07 -1.34 8.30
N THR A 215 6.23 -0.71 8.10
CA THR A 215 6.35 0.50 7.26
C THR A 215 7.53 0.40 6.30
N ILE A 216 7.30 0.85 5.07
CA ILE A 216 8.33 1.04 4.05
C ILE A 216 8.18 2.48 3.55
N SER A 217 9.29 3.21 3.40
CA SER A 217 9.29 4.54 2.78
C SER A 217 10.17 4.48 1.53
N SER A 218 9.62 4.83 0.40
CA SER A 218 10.29 4.81 -0.89
C SER A 218 10.15 6.15 -1.60
N ARG A 219 11.29 6.77 -1.88
CA ARG A 219 11.36 8.02 -2.63
C ARG A 219 11.34 7.72 -4.12
N VAL A 220 10.68 8.55 -4.91
CA VAL A 220 10.48 8.31 -6.36
C VAL A 220 11.77 8.21 -7.18
N ASP A 221 12.87 8.75 -6.68
CA ASP A 221 14.19 8.68 -7.31
C ASP A 221 15.10 7.56 -6.75
N GLU A 222 14.59 6.73 -5.82
CA GLU A 222 15.30 5.59 -5.24
C GLU A 222 14.76 4.25 -5.75
N SER A 223 15.59 3.20 -5.67
CA SER A 223 15.16 1.85 -5.99
C SER A 223 14.21 1.30 -4.93
N TYR A 224 12.92 1.23 -5.25
CA TYR A 224 11.91 0.61 -4.38
C TYR A 224 12.19 -0.89 -4.18
N VAL A 225 12.80 -1.57 -5.15
CA VAL A 225 13.15 -3.00 -5.05
C VAL A 225 14.10 -3.23 -3.88
N THR A 226 15.12 -2.38 -3.72
CA THR A 226 16.06 -2.46 -2.61
C THR A 226 15.35 -2.27 -1.26
N LYS A 227 14.39 -1.33 -1.18
CA LYS A 227 13.60 -1.08 0.04
C LYS A 227 12.71 -2.27 0.39
N LEU A 228 12.00 -2.84 -0.60
CA LEU A 228 11.18 -4.04 -0.41
C LEU A 228 12.02 -5.25 0.04
N LEU A 229 13.12 -5.53 -0.65
CA LEU A 229 14.01 -6.64 -0.29
C LEU A 229 14.62 -6.47 1.11
N GLY A 230 15.06 -5.26 1.47
CA GLY A 230 15.54 -4.95 2.81
C GLY A 230 14.49 -5.20 3.89
N TYR A 231 13.26 -4.77 3.65
CA TYR A 231 12.15 -4.97 4.57
C TYR A 231 11.82 -6.46 4.76
N PHE A 232 11.71 -7.23 3.68
CA PHE A 232 11.39 -8.65 3.78
C PHE A 232 12.52 -9.47 4.42
N LYS A 233 13.80 -9.14 4.15
CA LYS A 233 14.95 -9.78 4.81
C LYS A 233 15.00 -9.52 6.32
N ALA A 234 14.62 -8.34 6.77
CA ALA A 234 14.59 -8.00 8.20
C ALA A 234 13.43 -8.68 8.95
N ARG A 235 12.46 -9.21 8.24
CA ARG A 235 11.24 -9.78 8.80
C ARG A 235 11.24 -11.32 8.85
N ASN A 236 12.11 -11.95 8.07
CA ASN A 236 12.40 -13.39 8.12
C ASN A 236 13.41 -13.70 9.22
#